data_57e1e462a91668c3e13b903f391e5e99
#
_entry.id   57e1e462a91668c3e13b903f391e5e99
#
_cell.length_a   1.000
_cell.length_b   1.000
_cell.length_c   1.000
_cell.angle_alpha   90.00
_cell.angle_beta   90.00
_cell.angle_gamma   90.00
#
_symmetry.space_group_name_H-M   'P 1'
#
loop_
_entity.id
_entity.type
_entity.pdbx_description
1 polymer ?
#
loop_
_entity_poly.entity_id
_entity_poly.type
_entity_poly.pdbx_seq_one_letter_code
_entity_poly.pdbx_strand_id
1 'polypeptide(L)'
;MAKELTSRSENYSQWYNDLVVKADLAENSAVRGCMVIKPYGYAIWEKMQHTLDKMFKDTGHSNAYFPLFIPKSFLSKEAEHVEGFAKECAVVTHHRLMNNPDGSGVVVDPAARLEEELIIRPTSETIIWNTYKNWIKSWRDLPLLINQWANVVRWEMRTRLFLRTAEFLWQEGHTAHATAAEAVAEAEKMVGVYAKFAREFMAVPVIVGHKSESERFAGAIDTYCIEAMMQDGKALQAGTSHFLGQNFAKSFDVQFTDKEGKLQYVWATSWGVSTRLMGALIMAHGDDYGLVLPPALAPIQIVLVPIYKTDEERAAVLAEMETLKKAFEALGHSAKVDDRD
;
A
#
# COMPACT_ATOMS: atom_id res chain seq x y z
N MET A 1 -13.09 20.72 21.79
CA MET A 1 -13.57 19.56 22.57
C MET A 1 -14.27 18.60 21.63
N ALA A 2 -13.83 17.35 21.59
CA ALA A 2 -14.31 16.33 20.67
C ALA A 2 -15.74 15.81 20.99
N LYS A 3 -16.71 16.71 21.10
CA LYS A 3 -18.12 16.35 21.28
C LYS A 3 -18.80 15.76 20.02
N GLU A 4 -18.03 15.52 18.99
CA GLU A 4 -18.54 15.10 17.68
C GLU A 4 -18.06 13.73 17.21
N LEU A 5 -17.21 13.04 17.98
CA LEU A 5 -16.86 11.65 17.71
C LEU A 5 -17.82 10.73 18.43
N THR A 6 -18.32 9.72 17.73
CA THR A 6 -18.94 8.55 18.37
C THR A 6 -17.91 7.89 19.27
N SER A 7 -18.27 7.49 20.50
CA SER A 7 -17.30 6.83 21.36
C SER A 7 -16.99 5.40 20.89
N ARG A 8 -15.79 4.92 21.15
CA ARG A 8 -15.36 3.55 20.80
C ARG A 8 -16.26 2.50 21.45
N SER A 9 -16.68 2.73 22.67
CA SER A 9 -17.54 1.82 23.44
C SER A 9 -18.96 1.77 22.91
N GLU A 10 -19.46 2.85 22.31
CA GLU A 10 -20.80 2.92 21.74
C GLU A 10 -20.86 2.25 20.37
N ASN A 11 -19.98 2.65 19.45
CA ASN A 11 -19.90 2.09 18.10
C ASN A 11 -18.48 2.25 17.52
N TYR A 12 -17.64 1.25 17.68
CA TYR A 12 -16.25 1.27 17.21
C TYR A 12 -16.13 1.50 15.69
N SER A 13 -17.07 0.96 14.91
CA SER A 13 -17.09 1.14 13.45
C SER A 13 -17.37 2.57 13.07
N GLN A 14 -18.35 3.21 13.71
CA GLN A 14 -18.69 4.61 13.46
C GLN A 14 -17.60 5.55 13.97
N TRP A 15 -17.05 5.30 15.16
CA TRP A 15 -15.90 6.03 15.69
C TRP A 15 -14.75 6.10 14.68
N TYR A 16 -14.39 4.97 14.07
CA TYR A 16 -13.32 4.93 13.08
C TYR A 16 -13.62 5.83 11.87
N ASN A 17 -14.84 5.75 11.32
CA ASN A 17 -15.24 6.57 10.18
C ASN A 17 -15.25 8.06 10.54
N ASP A 18 -15.79 8.42 11.70
CA ASP A 18 -15.81 9.80 12.20
C ASP A 18 -14.37 10.32 12.36
N LEU A 19 -13.50 9.53 12.95
CA LEU A 19 -12.10 9.90 13.19
C LEU A 19 -11.34 10.15 11.88
N VAL A 20 -11.48 9.28 10.88
CA VAL A 20 -10.83 9.45 9.57
C VAL A 20 -11.24 10.77 8.92
N VAL A 21 -12.54 11.09 8.93
CA VAL A 21 -13.08 12.31 8.30
C VAL A 21 -12.72 13.55 9.10
N LYS A 22 -12.87 13.52 10.42
CA LYS A 22 -12.66 14.69 11.30
C LYS A 22 -11.19 15.04 11.54
N ALA A 23 -10.32 14.05 11.48
CA ALA A 23 -8.88 14.28 11.47
C ALA A 23 -8.34 14.71 10.10
N ASP A 24 -9.24 14.96 9.14
CA ASP A 24 -8.90 15.43 7.79
C ASP A 24 -7.95 14.51 7.02
N LEU A 25 -8.12 13.18 7.19
CA LEU A 25 -7.23 12.18 6.58
C LEU A 25 -7.70 11.73 5.21
N ALA A 26 -8.99 11.46 5.06
CA ALA A 26 -9.59 11.02 3.81
C ALA A 26 -11.10 11.24 3.78
N GLU A 27 -11.65 11.22 2.57
CA GLU A 27 -13.10 11.28 2.33
C GLU A 27 -13.49 10.40 1.13
N ASN A 28 -14.77 10.11 1.00
CA ASN A 28 -15.28 9.41 -0.17
C ASN A 28 -15.19 10.29 -1.41
N SER A 29 -14.73 9.74 -2.53
CA SER A 29 -14.71 10.44 -3.81
C SER A 29 -16.07 10.37 -4.51
N ALA A 30 -16.20 11.07 -5.64
CA ALA A 30 -17.34 10.92 -6.54
C ALA A 30 -17.46 9.52 -7.17
N VAL A 31 -16.37 8.75 -7.20
CA VAL A 31 -16.35 7.36 -7.67
C VAL A 31 -16.62 6.45 -6.48
N ARG A 32 -17.72 5.72 -6.53
CA ARG A 32 -18.12 4.81 -5.45
C ARG A 32 -17.00 3.83 -5.10
N GLY A 33 -16.66 3.79 -3.83
CA GLY A 33 -15.64 2.87 -3.31
C GLY A 33 -14.21 3.37 -3.41
N CYS A 34 -13.97 4.47 -4.12
CA CYS A 34 -12.68 5.14 -4.15
C CYS A 34 -12.63 6.27 -3.13
N MET A 35 -11.47 6.50 -2.53
CA MET A 35 -11.27 7.58 -1.55
C MET A 35 -10.38 8.69 -2.12
N VAL A 36 -10.60 9.90 -1.62
CA VAL A 36 -9.63 10.99 -1.70
C VAL A 36 -8.82 10.95 -0.41
N ILE A 37 -7.52 10.75 -0.51
CA ILE A 37 -6.61 10.91 0.64
C ILE A 37 -6.22 12.38 0.69
N LYS A 38 -6.60 13.05 1.80
CA LYS A 38 -6.35 14.47 1.98
C LYS A 38 -4.89 14.76 2.33
N PRO A 39 -4.41 16.00 2.20
CA PRO A 39 -2.99 16.33 2.38
C PRO A 39 -2.38 15.82 3.69
N TYR A 40 -3.08 15.93 4.81
CA TYR A 40 -2.57 15.46 6.10
C TYR A 40 -2.47 13.92 6.16
N GLY A 41 -3.51 13.23 5.66
CA GLY A 41 -3.48 11.76 5.53
C GLY A 41 -2.39 11.30 4.56
N TYR A 42 -2.22 11.99 3.44
CA TYR A 42 -1.18 11.65 2.47
C TYR A 42 0.22 11.86 3.03
N ALA A 43 0.45 12.91 3.81
CA ALA A 43 1.74 13.16 4.47
C ALA A 43 2.13 12.03 5.46
N ILE A 44 1.16 11.39 6.13
CA ILE A 44 1.42 10.20 6.96
C ILE A 44 1.83 9.02 6.06
N TRP A 45 1.12 8.83 4.95
CA TRP A 45 1.45 7.78 3.97
C TRP A 45 2.84 7.98 3.37
N GLU A 46 3.22 9.19 3.00
CA GLU A 46 4.57 9.52 2.51
C GLU A 46 5.67 9.15 3.51
N LYS A 47 5.44 9.37 4.81
CA LYS A 47 6.38 8.95 5.86
C LYS A 47 6.48 7.43 5.96
N MET A 48 5.36 6.71 5.87
CA MET A 48 5.36 5.24 5.82
C MET A 48 6.11 4.74 4.57
N GLN A 49 5.80 5.30 3.42
CA GLN A 49 6.43 4.98 2.14
C GLN A 49 7.94 5.22 2.19
N HIS A 50 8.37 6.40 2.61
CA HIS A 50 9.79 6.76 2.70
C HIS A 50 10.56 5.79 3.61
N THR A 51 10.01 5.47 4.77
CA THR A 51 10.64 4.56 5.74
C THR A 51 10.75 3.15 5.20
N LEU A 52 9.65 2.60 4.65
CA LEU A 52 9.64 1.26 4.06
C LEU A 52 10.53 1.17 2.84
N ASP A 53 10.51 2.19 1.96
CA ASP A 53 11.36 2.24 0.77
C ASP A 53 12.85 2.17 1.13
N LYS A 54 13.24 2.91 2.18
CA LYS A 54 14.60 2.82 2.71
C LYS A 54 14.91 1.40 3.22
N MET A 55 14.00 0.79 3.98
CA MET A 55 14.20 -0.57 4.50
C MET A 55 14.35 -1.60 3.37
N PHE A 56 13.57 -1.47 2.28
CA PHE A 56 13.71 -2.33 1.10
C PHE A 56 15.04 -2.14 0.40
N LYS A 57 15.49 -0.89 0.20
CA LYS A 57 16.80 -0.59 -0.38
C LYS A 57 17.95 -1.10 0.49
N ASP A 58 17.81 -1.03 1.81
CA ASP A 58 18.81 -1.58 2.75
C ASP A 58 18.93 -3.12 2.64
N THR A 59 17.91 -3.80 2.12
CA THR A 59 17.93 -5.25 1.82
C THR A 59 18.29 -5.58 0.36
N GLY A 60 18.71 -4.59 -0.42
CA GLY A 60 19.21 -4.75 -1.80
C GLY A 60 18.16 -4.64 -2.89
N HIS A 61 16.92 -4.28 -2.56
CA HIS A 61 15.85 -4.12 -3.54
C HIS A 61 15.96 -2.80 -4.31
N SER A 62 15.49 -2.84 -5.55
CA SER A 62 15.39 -1.66 -6.43
C SER A 62 13.95 -1.42 -6.83
N ASN A 63 13.58 -0.14 -6.97
CA ASN A 63 12.26 0.22 -7.45
C ASN A 63 12.19 0.15 -8.97
N ALA A 64 11.07 -0.38 -9.48
CA ALA A 64 10.69 -0.31 -10.88
C ALA A 64 9.22 0.13 -11.01
N TYR A 65 8.76 0.41 -12.21
CA TYR A 65 7.37 0.72 -12.50
C TYR A 65 6.89 -0.11 -13.68
N PHE A 66 5.75 -0.77 -13.50
CA PHE A 66 5.08 -1.57 -14.53
C PHE A 66 3.74 -0.93 -14.90
N PRO A 67 3.27 -1.13 -16.16
CA PRO A 67 2.04 -0.52 -16.63
C PRO A 67 0.81 -0.82 -15.80
N LEU A 68 -0.10 0.17 -15.72
CA LEU A 68 -1.41 0.02 -15.09
C LEU A 68 -2.29 -1.00 -15.80
N PHE A 69 -2.19 -1.06 -17.13
CA PHE A 69 -3.03 -1.90 -17.98
C PHE A 69 -2.38 -3.27 -18.21
N ILE A 70 -3.17 -4.32 -18.09
CA ILE A 70 -2.79 -5.70 -18.34
C ILE A 70 -3.63 -6.21 -19.51
N PRO A 71 -3.04 -6.75 -20.60
CA PRO A 71 -3.80 -7.44 -21.64
C PRO A 71 -4.63 -8.59 -21.04
N LYS A 72 -5.90 -8.68 -21.40
CA LYS A 72 -6.80 -9.72 -20.89
C LYS A 72 -6.27 -11.14 -21.14
N SER A 73 -5.58 -11.35 -22.26
CA SER A 73 -4.94 -12.63 -22.59
C SER A 73 -3.89 -13.08 -21.57
N PHE A 74 -3.27 -12.16 -20.82
CA PHE A 74 -2.30 -12.53 -19.79
C PHE A 74 -2.96 -13.21 -18.58
N LEU A 75 -4.15 -12.77 -18.19
CA LEU A 75 -4.91 -13.44 -17.13
C LEU A 75 -5.35 -14.85 -17.51
N SER A 76 -5.59 -15.09 -18.80
CA SER A 76 -5.98 -16.42 -19.30
C SER A 76 -4.85 -17.46 -19.25
N LYS A 77 -3.59 -17.03 -19.06
CA LYS A 77 -2.44 -17.93 -18.95
C LYS A 77 -2.33 -18.60 -17.56
N GLU A 78 -3.03 -18.08 -16.59
CA GLU A 78 -2.96 -18.57 -15.22
C GLU A 78 -4.35 -18.66 -14.59
N ALA A 79 -5.01 -19.82 -14.80
CA ALA A 79 -6.40 -20.03 -14.40
C ALA A 79 -6.64 -19.89 -12.88
N GLU A 80 -5.70 -20.35 -12.03
CA GLU A 80 -5.81 -20.24 -10.58
C GLU A 80 -5.79 -18.79 -10.10
N HIS A 81 -4.97 -17.94 -10.72
CA HIS A 81 -4.91 -16.51 -10.42
C HIS A 81 -6.19 -15.79 -10.83
N VAL A 82 -6.79 -16.20 -11.96
CA VAL A 82 -8.05 -15.67 -12.48
C VAL A 82 -9.21 -15.91 -11.52
N GLU A 83 -9.33 -17.11 -10.93
CA GLU A 83 -10.40 -17.41 -9.98
C GLU A 83 -10.44 -16.46 -8.78
N GLY A 84 -9.28 -16.01 -8.30
CA GLY A 84 -9.18 -15.07 -7.19
C GLY A 84 -9.59 -13.64 -7.53
N PHE A 85 -9.31 -13.16 -8.74
CA PHE A 85 -9.45 -11.75 -9.12
C PHE A 85 -10.48 -11.46 -10.21
N ALA A 86 -10.92 -12.45 -10.98
CA ALA A 86 -11.81 -12.25 -12.13
C ALA A 86 -13.12 -11.53 -11.78
N LYS A 87 -13.61 -11.71 -10.56
CA LYS A 87 -14.88 -11.11 -10.08
C LYS A 87 -14.76 -9.63 -9.68
N GLU A 88 -13.54 -9.12 -9.53
CA GLU A 88 -13.24 -7.78 -9.00
C GLU A 88 -12.41 -6.92 -9.97
N CYS A 89 -12.31 -7.30 -11.24
CA CYS A 89 -11.56 -6.57 -12.23
C CYS A 89 -12.35 -5.41 -12.86
N ALA A 90 -11.68 -4.26 -13.04
CA ALA A 90 -12.15 -3.20 -13.93
C ALA A 90 -11.60 -3.45 -15.34
N VAL A 91 -12.48 -3.44 -16.36
CA VAL A 91 -12.14 -3.76 -17.74
C VAL A 91 -12.27 -2.52 -18.61
N VAL A 92 -11.23 -2.20 -19.37
CA VAL A 92 -11.22 -1.12 -20.36
C VAL A 92 -11.47 -1.70 -21.75
N THR A 93 -12.54 -1.26 -22.39
CA THR A 93 -13.03 -1.79 -23.65
C THR A 93 -12.88 -0.83 -24.83
N HIS A 94 -12.75 0.48 -24.56
CA HIS A 94 -12.67 1.55 -25.56
C HIS A 94 -11.62 2.59 -25.15
N HIS A 95 -11.09 3.31 -26.13
CA HIS A 95 -10.03 4.32 -25.90
C HIS A 95 -10.44 5.76 -26.28
N ARG A 96 -11.71 6.00 -26.65
CA ARG A 96 -12.17 7.35 -27.07
C ARG A 96 -13.62 7.58 -26.70
N LEU A 97 -13.93 8.86 -26.43
CA LEU A 97 -15.28 9.38 -26.31
C LEU A 97 -15.63 10.21 -27.55
N MET A 98 -16.91 10.33 -27.85
CA MET A 98 -17.44 11.21 -28.88
C MET A 98 -18.60 12.03 -28.31
N ASN A 99 -18.95 13.13 -28.97
CA ASN A 99 -20.17 13.86 -28.62
C ASN A 99 -21.39 12.98 -28.89
N ASN A 100 -22.33 12.97 -27.96
CA ASN A 100 -23.61 12.27 -28.15
C ASN A 100 -24.34 12.93 -29.33
N PRO A 101 -24.85 12.16 -30.32
CA PRO A 101 -25.61 12.70 -31.47
C PRO A 101 -26.83 13.53 -31.08
N ASP A 102 -27.40 13.34 -29.89
CA ASP A 102 -28.54 14.14 -29.37
C ASP A 102 -28.10 15.43 -28.69
N GLY A 103 -26.81 15.72 -28.60
CA GLY A 103 -26.24 16.92 -27.97
C GLY A 103 -26.16 16.85 -26.42
N SER A 104 -26.49 15.73 -25.78
CA SER A 104 -26.55 15.58 -24.31
C SER A 104 -25.22 15.16 -23.68
N GLY A 105 -24.09 15.69 -24.12
CA GLY A 105 -22.78 15.39 -23.53
C GLY A 105 -21.97 14.40 -24.33
N VAL A 106 -21.19 13.52 -23.66
CA VAL A 106 -20.27 12.56 -24.30
C VAL A 106 -20.68 11.12 -24.07
N VAL A 107 -20.43 10.29 -25.08
CA VAL A 107 -20.65 8.83 -25.02
C VAL A 107 -19.40 8.09 -25.46
N VAL A 108 -19.30 6.83 -25.13
CA VAL A 108 -18.23 5.96 -25.65
C VAL A 108 -18.36 5.87 -27.19
N ASP A 109 -17.28 6.12 -27.91
CA ASP A 109 -17.23 5.95 -29.35
C ASP A 109 -17.20 4.44 -29.73
N PRO A 110 -18.25 3.89 -30.36
CA PRO A 110 -18.29 2.46 -30.70
C PRO A 110 -17.15 2.05 -31.67
N ALA A 111 -16.66 3.00 -32.50
CA ALA A 111 -15.58 2.75 -33.45
C ALA A 111 -14.19 2.69 -32.79
N ALA A 112 -14.10 3.12 -31.51
CA ALA A 112 -12.87 3.11 -30.75
C ALA A 112 -12.74 1.91 -29.81
N ARG A 113 -13.44 0.81 -30.08
CA ARG A 113 -13.29 -0.44 -29.32
C ARG A 113 -11.87 -0.98 -29.48
N LEU A 114 -11.29 -1.42 -28.36
CA LEU A 114 -9.97 -2.06 -28.37
C LEU A 114 -10.06 -3.43 -29.07
N GLU A 115 -9.05 -3.78 -29.82
CA GLU A 115 -8.92 -5.12 -30.42
C GLU A 115 -8.81 -6.19 -29.31
N GLU A 116 -8.06 -5.89 -28.25
CA GLU A 116 -7.99 -6.68 -27.02
C GLU A 116 -8.38 -5.81 -25.83
N GLU A 117 -9.29 -6.29 -25.00
CA GLU A 117 -9.67 -5.63 -23.75
C GLU A 117 -8.54 -5.62 -22.76
N LEU A 118 -8.41 -4.50 -22.01
CA LEU A 118 -7.39 -4.32 -21.00
C LEU A 118 -8.00 -4.38 -19.61
N ILE A 119 -7.25 -4.95 -18.68
CA ILE A 119 -7.60 -5.00 -17.27
C ILE A 119 -6.81 -3.92 -16.53
N ILE A 120 -7.48 -3.12 -15.71
CA ILE A 120 -6.77 -2.29 -14.75
C ILE A 120 -6.24 -3.22 -13.65
N ARG A 121 -4.96 -3.21 -13.42
CA ARG A 121 -4.28 -4.19 -12.53
C ARG A 121 -4.94 -4.32 -11.16
N PRO A 122 -5.44 -5.50 -10.78
CA PRO A 122 -5.82 -5.82 -9.41
C PRO A 122 -4.60 -6.24 -8.56
N THR A 123 -3.55 -6.63 -9.24
CA THR A 123 -2.20 -6.99 -8.79
C THR A 123 -1.31 -7.10 -10.03
N SER A 124 0.00 -7.14 -9.90
CA SER A 124 0.90 -6.97 -11.06
C SER A 124 1.67 -8.21 -11.46
N GLU A 125 1.45 -9.38 -10.83
CA GLU A 125 2.23 -10.60 -11.13
C GLU A 125 2.30 -10.88 -12.64
N THR A 126 1.17 -10.89 -13.32
CA THR A 126 1.10 -11.30 -14.74
C THR A 126 1.93 -10.39 -15.66
N ILE A 127 1.82 -9.07 -15.49
CA ILE A 127 2.60 -8.11 -16.30
C ILE A 127 4.08 -8.13 -15.94
N ILE A 128 4.40 -8.32 -14.66
CA ILE A 128 5.78 -8.39 -14.17
C ILE A 128 6.46 -9.65 -14.68
N TRP A 129 5.83 -10.82 -14.54
CA TRP A 129 6.40 -12.09 -14.97
C TRP A 129 6.56 -12.18 -16.49
N ASN A 130 5.64 -11.58 -17.25
CA ASN A 130 5.83 -11.44 -18.69
C ASN A 130 7.06 -10.58 -19.04
N THR A 131 7.37 -9.58 -18.22
CA THR A 131 8.56 -8.72 -18.39
C THR A 131 9.83 -9.45 -17.96
N TYR A 132 9.80 -10.20 -16.85
CA TYR A 132 10.95 -10.95 -16.32
C TYR A 132 11.46 -12.00 -17.29
N LYS A 133 10.60 -12.56 -18.14
CA LYS A 133 11.03 -13.41 -19.26
C LYS A 133 12.13 -12.77 -20.13
N ASN A 134 12.14 -11.45 -20.25
CA ASN A 134 13.14 -10.72 -21.03
C ASN A 134 14.37 -10.32 -20.20
N TRP A 135 14.21 -10.11 -18.89
CA TRP A 135 15.27 -9.64 -18.01
C TRP A 135 16.15 -10.76 -17.47
N ILE A 136 15.60 -11.96 -17.28
CA ILE A 136 16.30 -13.11 -16.71
C ILE A 136 16.68 -14.07 -17.83
N LYS A 137 17.98 -14.34 -17.99
CA LYS A 137 18.54 -15.26 -18.99
C LYS A 137 19.56 -16.22 -18.40
N SER A 138 20.30 -15.79 -17.39
CA SER A 138 21.37 -16.57 -16.79
C SER A 138 21.34 -16.45 -15.24
N TRP A 139 22.05 -17.33 -14.58
CA TRP A 139 22.22 -17.29 -13.14
C TRP A 139 22.82 -15.98 -12.61
N ARG A 140 23.48 -15.19 -13.49
CA ARG A 140 24.05 -13.88 -13.14
C ARG A 140 23.00 -12.79 -12.98
N ASP A 141 21.80 -13.01 -13.52
CA ASP A 141 20.67 -12.09 -13.40
C ASP A 141 19.88 -12.30 -12.10
N LEU A 142 20.28 -13.30 -11.29
CA LEU A 142 19.63 -13.70 -10.05
C LEU A 142 20.50 -13.43 -8.81
N PRO A 143 19.94 -13.08 -7.64
CA PRO A 143 18.50 -12.81 -7.47
C PRO A 143 18.08 -11.50 -8.12
N LEU A 144 16.90 -11.45 -8.71
CA LEU A 144 16.27 -10.22 -9.17
C LEU A 144 15.32 -9.72 -8.06
N LEU A 145 15.61 -8.56 -7.48
CA LEU A 145 14.95 -8.02 -6.30
C LEU A 145 14.27 -6.69 -6.64
N ILE A 146 12.99 -6.74 -6.99
CA ILE A 146 12.25 -5.56 -7.48
C ILE A 146 11.09 -5.25 -6.54
N ASN A 147 10.90 -3.95 -6.31
CA ASN A 147 9.76 -3.35 -5.63
C ASN A 147 9.05 -2.36 -6.55
N GLN A 148 7.75 -2.21 -6.41
CA GLN A 148 6.95 -1.20 -7.08
C GLN A 148 6.03 -0.50 -6.07
N TRP A 149 6.04 0.85 -6.11
CA TRP A 149 5.01 1.69 -5.50
C TRP A 149 3.97 2.03 -6.54
N ALA A 150 2.71 1.71 -6.28
CA ALA A 150 1.66 1.80 -7.29
C ALA A 150 0.26 1.90 -6.66
N ASN A 151 -0.74 2.08 -7.50
CA ASN A 151 -2.14 1.83 -7.19
C ASN A 151 -2.61 0.53 -7.83
N VAL A 152 -3.67 -0.04 -7.29
CA VAL A 152 -4.40 -1.16 -7.88
C VAL A 152 -5.90 -0.93 -7.73
N VAL A 153 -6.70 -1.60 -8.57
CA VAL A 153 -8.15 -1.54 -8.54
C VAL A 153 -8.73 -2.94 -8.34
N ARG A 154 -9.46 -3.12 -7.25
CA ARG A 154 -10.27 -4.31 -6.95
C ARG A 154 -11.69 -3.86 -6.71
N TRP A 155 -12.62 -4.24 -7.56
CA TRP A 155 -14.00 -3.73 -7.56
C TRP A 155 -14.78 -4.19 -6.33
N GLU A 156 -14.51 -3.50 -5.21
CA GLU A 156 -15.02 -3.86 -3.89
C GLU A 156 -16.41 -3.27 -3.66
N MET A 157 -17.33 -4.09 -3.16
CA MET A 157 -18.71 -3.68 -2.89
C MET A 157 -18.93 -3.12 -1.48
N ARG A 158 -18.12 -3.52 -0.51
CA ARG A 158 -18.21 -3.10 0.90
C ARG A 158 -16.97 -2.33 1.30
N THR A 159 -16.98 -1.04 1.03
CA THR A 159 -15.80 -0.18 1.19
C THR A 159 -15.75 0.48 2.57
N ARG A 160 -14.53 0.74 3.03
CA ARG A 160 -14.20 1.47 4.24
C ARG A 160 -12.86 2.18 4.04
N LEU A 161 -12.82 3.49 4.28
CA LEU A 161 -11.64 4.33 4.05
C LEU A 161 -10.37 3.71 4.65
N PHE A 162 -9.28 3.67 3.89
CA PHE A 162 -8.00 3.02 4.14
C PHE A 162 -8.03 1.49 4.29
N LEU A 163 -9.04 0.91 4.92
CA LEU A 163 -9.09 -0.52 5.25
C LEU A 163 -9.47 -1.39 4.06
N ARG A 164 -10.43 -0.93 3.26
CA ARG A 164 -10.97 -1.65 2.11
C ARG A 164 -11.63 -0.69 1.14
N THR A 165 -10.95 -0.35 0.06
CA THR A 165 -11.43 0.56 -0.99
C THR A 165 -11.27 -0.09 -2.36
N ALA A 166 -12.04 0.37 -3.35
CA ALA A 166 -11.97 -0.15 -4.71
C ALA A 166 -10.62 0.18 -5.39
N GLU A 167 -10.11 1.37 -5.15
CA GLU A 167 -8.75 1.77 -5.50
C GLU A 167 -7.96 2.05 -4.22
N PHE A 168 -6.71 1.62 -4.17
CA PHE A 168 -5.82 1.90 -3.06
C PHE A 168 -4.35 1.99 -3.51
N LEU A 169 -3.56 2.73 -2.73
CA LEU A 169 -2.11 2.76 -2.89
C LEU A 169 -1.50 1.60 -2.10
N TRP A 170 -0.45 1.05 -2.67
CA TRP A 170 0.29 -0.02 -2.03
C TRP A 170 1.74 -0.07 -2.48
N GLN A 171 2.46 -0.96 -1.90
CA GLN A 171 3.75 -1.45 -2.35
C GLN A 171 3.59 -2.94 -2.65
N GLU A 172 4.22 -3.38 -3.72
CA GLU A 172 4.34 -4.78 -4.07
C GLU A 172 5.78 -5.10 -4.47
N GLY A 173 6.35 -6.10 -3.82
CA GLY A 173 7.66 -6.63 -4.18
C GLY A 173 7.50 -7.93 -4.96
N HIS A 174 8.35 -8.12 -5.96
CA HIS A 174 8.36 -9.32 -6.79
C HIS A 174 9.80 -9.72 -7.03
N THR A 175 10.19 -10.90 -6.56
CA THR A 175 11.58 -11.35 -6.64
C THR A 175 11.69 -12.69 -7.33
N ALA A 176 12.83 -12.92 -7.99
CA ALA A 176 13.16 -14.17 -8.64
C ALA A 176 14.51 -14.70 -8.14
N HIS A 177 14.56 -15.99 -7.89
CA HIS A 177 15.70 -16.67 -7.26
C HIS A 177 16.07 -17.94 -8.02
N ALA A 178 17.33 -18.37 -7.88
CA ALA A 178 17.81 -19.61 -8.49
C ALA A 178 17.30 -20.86 -7.78
N THR A 179 17.04 -20.78 -6.49
CA THR A 179 16.64 -21.95 -5.67
C THR A 179 15.40 -21.65 -4.82
N ALA A 180 14.67 -22.72 -4.46
CA ALA A 180 13.55 -22.62 -3.53
C ALA A 180 13.97 -22.07 -2.16
N ALA A 181 15.13 -22.49 -1.67
CA ALA A 181 15.64 -22.07 -0.37
C ALA A 181 15.91 -20.55 -0.33
N GLU A 182 16.47 -19.98 -1.40
CA GLU A 182 16.65 -18.53 -1.51
C GLU A 182 15.32 -17.78 -1.52
N ALA A 183 14.32 -18.28 -2.26
CA ALA A 183 13.01 -17.66 -2.33
C ALA A 183 12.25 -17.74 -0.99
N VAL A 184 12.32 -18.86 -0.28
CA VAL A 184 11.73 -18.98 1.07
C VAL A 184 12.40 -18.01 2.04
N ALA A 185 13.73 -17.96 2.06
CA ALA A 185 14.49 -17.03 2.91
C ALA A 185 14.15 -15.57 2.59
N GLU A 186 13.89 -15.25 1.33
CA GLU A 186 13.45 -13.91 0.92
C GLU A 186 12.05 -13.59 1.43
N ALA A 187 11.09 -14.52 1.30
CA ALA A 187 9.74 -14.33 1.80
C ALA A 187 9.72 -14.13 3.34
N GLU A 188 10.52 -14.89 4.08
CA GLU A 188 10.69 -14.74 5.53
C GLU A 188 11.35 -13.42 5.91
N LYS A 189 12.39 -13.00 5.16
CA LYS A 189 13.05 -11.70 5.35
C LYS A 189 12.06 -10.55 5.21
N MET A 190 11.22 -10.57 4.17
CA MET A 190 10.32 -9.45 3.88
C MET A 190 9.15 -9.35 4.86
N VAL A 191 8.59 -10.46 5.34
CA VAL A 191 7.62 -10.39 6.45
C VAL A 191 8.28 -9.87 7.73
N GLY A 192 9.56 -10.19 7.95
CA GLY A 192 10.37 -9.63 9.04
C GLY A 192 10.56 -8.11 8.95
N VAL A 193 10.79 -7.59 7.73
CA VAL A 193 10.86 -6.14 7.46
C VAL A 193 9.54 -5.47 7.83
N TYR A 194 8.41 -6.03 7.44
CA TYR A 194 7.09 -5.50 7.80
C TYR A 194 6.83 -5.53 9.30
N ALA A 195 7.19 -6.62 9.97
CA ALA A 195 7.05 -6.74 11.42
C ALA A 195 7.91 -5.70 12.16
N LYS A 196 9.14 -5.47 11.68
CA LYS A 196 10.03 -4.44 12.21
C LYS A 196 9.44 -3.04 12.01
N PHE A 197 8.96 -2.72 10.81
CA PHE A 197 8.32 -1.45 10.52
C PHE A 197 7.10 -1.20 11.42
N ALA A 198 6.22 -2.19 11.57
CA ALA A 198 5.05 -2.08 12.42
C ALA A 198 5.41 -1.79 13.88
N ARG A 199 6.42 -2.47 14.43
CA ARG A 199 6.83 -2.30 15.83
C ARG A 199 7.60 -1.01 16.08
N GLU A 200 8.58 -0.69 15.24
CA GLU A 200 9.53 0.41 15.50
C GLU A 200 9.01 1.78 15.04
N PHE A 201 8.22 1.83 13.96
CA PHE A 201 7.75 3.09 13.38
C PHE A 201 6.26 3.33 13.60
N MET A 202 5.43 2.30 13.42
CA MET A 202 4.00 2.40 13.71
C MET A 202 3.69 2.25 15.21
N ALA A 203 4.62 1.75 16.03
CA ALA A 203 4.41 1.38 17.43
C ALA A 203 3.22 0.40 17.61
N VAL A 204 3.02 -0.48 16.62
CA VAL A 204 1.94 -1.49 16.62
C VAL A 204 2.57 -2.88 16.79
N PRO A 205 2.30 -3.56 17.90
CA PRO A 205 2.72 -4.95 18.07
C PRO A 205 2.01 -5.84 17.05
N VAL A 206 2.76 -6.73 16.41
CA VAL A 206 2.22 -7.68 15.44
C VAL A 206 2.67 -9.10 15.74
N ILE A 207 1.82 -10.05 15.38
CA ILE A 207 2.11 -11.48 15.36
C ILE A 207 2.49 -11.84 13.93
N VAL A 208 3.61 -12.54 13.78
CA VAL A 208 4.04 -13.12 12.51
C VAL A 208 3.59 -14.58 12.46
N GLY A 209 2.98 -14.99 11.38
CA GLY A 209 2.49 -16.35 11.21
C GLY A 209 2.31 -16.75 9.76
N HIS A 210 1.86 -17.99 9.57
CA HIS A 210 1.47 -18.54 8.27
C HIS A 210 -0.04 -18.52 8.11
N LYS A 211 -0.51 -18.28 6.90
CA LYS A 211 -1.92 -18.45 6.57
C LYS A 211 -2.25 -19.93 6.38
N SER A 212 -3.46 -20.30 6.80
CA SER A 212 -4.02 -21.60 6.43
C SER A 212 -4.14 -21.72 4.91
N GLU A 213 -4.18 -22.95 4.41
CA GLU A 213 -4.22 -23.21 2.97
C GLU A 213 -5.40 -22.51 2.28
N SER A 214 -6.58 -22.48 2.93
CA SER A 214 -7.79 -21.83 2.41
C SER A 214 -7.70 -20.30 2.33
N GLU A 215 -6.76 -19.67 3.05
CA GLU A 215 -6.60 -18.22 3.13
C GLU A 215 -5.36 -17.71 2.37
N ARG A 216 -4.62 -18.61 1.73
CA ARG A 216 -3.43 -18.27 0.95
C ARG A 216 -3.80 -17.44 -0.29
N PHE A 217 -2.86 -16.64 -0.73
CA PHE A 217 -2.95 -15.95 -2.02
C PHE A 217 -2.99 -16.98 -3.16
N ALA A 218 -3.87 -16.75 -4.14
CA ALA A 218 -4.00 -17.63 -5.30
C ALA A 218 -2.66 -17.76 -6.05
N GLY A 219 -2.19 -18.99 -6.23
CA GLY A 219 -0.90 -19.29 -6.83
C GLY A 219 0.29 -19.35 -5.83
N ALA A 220 0.09 -19.08 -4.54
CA ALA A 220 1.13 -19.20 -3.52
C ALA A 220 1.18 -20.62 -2.93
N ILE A 221 2.39 -21.14 -2.79
CA ILE A 221 2.66 -22.41 -2.06
C ILE A 221 2.57 -22.16 -0.55
N ASP A 222 3.11 -21.01 -0.10
CA ASP A 222 3.01 -20.60 1.30
C ASP A 222 2.84 -19.08 1.41
N THR A 223 2.19 -18.62 2.50
CA THR A 223 1.95 -17.22 2.77
C THR A 223 2.23 -16.90 4.22
N TYR A 224 3.24 -16.06 4.42
CA TYR A 224 3.53 -15.40 5.69
C TYR A 224 2.68 -14.13 5.81
N CYS A 225 2.26 -13.78 7.03
CA CYS A 225 1.55 -12.54 7.27
C CYS A 225 1.93 -11.93 8.63
N ILE A 226 1.67 -10.63 8.75
CA ILE A 226 1.64 -9.95 10.03
C ILE A 226 0.20 -9.58 10.36
N GLU A 227 -0.21 -9.84 11.59
CA GLU A 227 -1.52 -9.46 12.11
C GLU A 227 -1.37 -8.62 13.37
N ALA A 228 -2.16 -7.54 13.44
CA ALA A 228 -2.22 -6.66 14.59
C ALA A 228 -3.56 -6.79 15.30
N MET A 229 -3.54 -6.79 16.64
CA MET A 229 -4.76 -6.76 17.44
C MET A 229 -5.27 -5.32 17.50
N MET A 230 -6.51 -5.10 17.08
CA MET A 230 -7.17 -3.80 17.15
C MET A 230 -7.88 -3.64 18.52
N GLN A 231 -8.24 -2.40 18.85
CA GLN A 231 -8.84 -2.09 20.17
C GLN A 231 -10.21 -2.75 20.39
N ASP A 232 -10.90 -3.19 19.33
CA ASP A 232 -12.16 -3.96 19.42
C ASP A 232 -11.93 -5.48 19.58
N GLY A 233 -10.69 -5.90 19.78
CA GLY A 233 -10.30 -7.30 19.95
C GLY A 233 -10.24 -8.13 18.66
N LYS A 234 -10.35 -7.50 17.50
CA LYS A 234 -10.23 -8.19 16.22
C LYS A 234 -8.82 -8.09 15.66
N ALA A 235 -8.36 -9.16 15.03
CA ALA A 235 -7.13 -9.17 14.30
C ALA A 235 -7.28 -8.46 12.94
N LEU A 236 -6.30 -7.64 12.56
CA LEU A 236 -6.19 -7.01 11.27
C LEU A 236 -4.93 -7.49 10.56
N GLN A 237 -5.08 -8.11 9.39
CA GLN A 237 -3.96 -8.42 8.52
C GLN A 237 -3.32 -7.12 8.02
N ALA A 238 -2.06 -6.90 8.33
CA ALA A 238 -1.34 -5.66 8.07
C ALA A 238 -0.28 -5.79 6.96
N GLY A 239 0.11 -7.00 6.56
CA GLY A 239 1.05 -7.24 5.47
C GLY A 239 1.18 -8.72 5.19
N THR A 240 1.57 -9.06 3.96
CA THR A 240 1.78 -10.46 3.51
C THR A 240 3.06 -10.60 2.72
N SER A 241 3.65 -11.78 2.80
CA SER A 241 4.77 -12.21 1.99
C SER A 241 4.55 -13.65 1.53
N HIS A 242 4.65 -13.88 0.22
CA HIS A 242 4.26 -15.12 -0.42
C HIS A 242 5.46 -15.83 -1.02
N PHE A 243 5.60 -17.13 -0.76
CA PHE A 243 6.41 -18.03 -1.55
C PHE A 243 5.55 -18.60 -2.68
N LEU A 244 5.81 -18.17 -3.90
CA LEU A 244 5.02 -18.52 -5.09
C LEU A 244 5.52 -19.78 -5.79
N GLY A 245 6.64 -20.35 -5.34
CA GLY A 245 7.26 -21.49 -6.01
C GLY A 245 7.68 -21.15 -7.44
N GLN A 246 7.30 -21.99 -8.40
CA GLN A 246 7.60 -21.84 -9.83
C GLN A 246 6.32 -21.61 -10.69
N ASN A 247 5.18 -21.39 -10.07
CA ASN A 247 3.89 -21.33 -10.79
C ASN A 247 3.90 -20.24 -11.85
N PHE A 248 4.20 -18.99 -11.46
CA PHE A 248 4.30 -17.87 -12.40
C PHE A 248 5.47 -18.02 -13.40
N ALA A 249 6.60 -18.56 -12.95
CA ALA A 249 7.73 -18.78 -13.83
C ALA A 249 7.40 -19.77 -14.96
N LYS A 250 6.64 -20.81 -14.67
CA LYS A 250 6.18 -21.80 -15.67
C LYS A 250 5.11 -21.21 -16.59
N SER A 251 4.14 -20.48 -16.04
CA SER A 251 3.04 -19.87 -16.83
C SER A 251 3.54 -18.83 -17.83
N PHE A 252 4.60 -18.09 -17.48
CA PHE A 252 5.21 -17.06 -18.34
C PHE A 252 6.53 -17.47 -19.00
N ASP A 253 6.96 -18.74 -18.80
CA ASP A 253 8.19 -19.31 -19.35
C ASP A 253 9.45 -18.48 -18.98
N VAL A 254 9.59 -18.19 -17.67
CA VAL A 254 10.74 -17.47 -17.13
C VAL A 254 11.80 -18.42 -16.67
N GLN A 255 12.83 -18.59 -17.49
CA GLN A 255 13.93 -19.53 -17.29
C GLN A 255 15.28 -18.82 -17.29
N PHE A 256 16.24 -19.42 -16.62
CA PHE A 256 17.64 -19.01 -16.64
C PHE A 256 18.56 -20.21 -16.95
N THR A 257 19.70 -19.93 -17.53
CA THR A 257 20.76 -20.93 -17.70
C THR A 257 21.58 -20.95 -16.41
N ASP A 258 21.66 -22.10 -15.75
CA ASP A 258 22.45 -22.30 -14.54
C ASP A 258 23.98 -22.37 -14.84
N LYS A 259 24.80 -22.58 -13.81
CA LYS A 259 26.27 -22.63 -13.92
C LYS A 259 26.76 -23.82 -14.74
N GLU A 260 25.96 -24.87 -14.81
CA GLU A 260 26.21 -26.10 -15.55
C GLU A 260 25.69 -26.06 -16.99
N GLY A 261 25.11 -24.90 -17.42
CA GLY A 261 24.57 -24.72 -18.77
C GLY A 261 23.16 -25.30 -18.97
N LYS A 262 22.45 -25.68 -17.92
CA LYS A 262 21.08 -26.23 -17.99
C LYS A 262 20.04 -25.12 -17.80
N LEU A 263 18.92 -25.23 -18.51
CA LEU A 263 17.76 -24.36 -18.33
C LEU A 263 16.96 -24.78 -17.08
N GLN A 264 16.67 -23.81 -16.23
CA GLN A 264 15.91 -23.94 -14.99
C GLN A 264 14.83 -22.87 -14.92
N TYR A 265 13.65 -23.20 -14.38
CA TYR A 265 12.68 -22.19 -14.00
C TYR A 265 13.12 -21.50 -12.72
N VAL A 266 12.92 -20.19 -12.64
CA VAL A 266 13.19 -19.42 -11.42
C VAL A 266 12.17 -19.72 -10.33
N TRP A 267 12.55 -19.45 -9.07
CA TRP A 267 11.68 -19.49 -7.91
C TRP A 267 11.25 -18.08 -7.53
N ALA A 268 10.00 -17.90 -7.18
CA ALA A 268 9.33 -16.61 -7.09
C ALA A 268 8.86 -16.28 -5.67
N THR A 269 8.93 -15.00 -5.32
CA THR A 269 8.20 -14.42 -4.19
C THR A 269 7.39 -13.20 -4.62
N SER A 270 6.33 -12.89 -3.89
CA SER A 270 5.71 -11.57 -3.89
C SER A 270 5.36 -11.16 -2.46
N TRP A 271 5.40 -9.88 -2.17
CA TRP A 271 5.13 -9.36 -0.84
C TRP A 271 4.59 -7.93 -0.92
N GLY A 272 3.65 -7.58 -0.02
CA GLY A 272 2.96 -6.31 -0.13
C GLY A 272 2.33 -5.79 1.15
N VAL A 273 2.29 -4.45 1.23
CA VAL A 273 1.51 -3.67 2.19
C VAL A 273 0.81 -2.54 1.47
N SER A 274 -0.31 -2.08 2.01
CA SER A 274 -1.14 -1.04 1.39
C SER A 274 -1.46 0.07 2.39
N THR A 275 -2.23 1.05 1.93
CA THR A 275 -2.84 2.08 2.77
C THR A 275 -3.69 1.52 3.92
N ARG A 276 -3.93 0.19 3.98
CA ARG A 276 -4.48 -0.49 5.17
C ARG A 276 -3.62 -0.27 6.42
N LEU A 277 -2.32 -0.04 6.28
CA LEU A 277 -1.44 0.34 7.39
C LEU A 277 -1.89 1.65 8.06
N MET A 278 -2.44 2.61 7.28
CA MET A 278 -3.06 3.82 7.84
C MET A 278 -4.25 3.47 8.74
N GLY A 279 -5.11 2.55 8.28
CA GLY A 279 -6.23 2.06 9.07
C GLY A 279 -5.77 1.37 10.35
N ALA A 280 -4.74 0.51 10.27
CA ALA A 280 -4.14 -0.15 11.43
C ALA A 280 -3.61 0.87 12.45
N LEU A 281 -2.90 1.90 11.98
CA LEU A 281 -2.36 2.98 12.81
C LEU A 281 -3.47 3.72 13.58
N ILE A 282 -4.53 4.12 12.86
CA ILE A 282 -5.68 4.83 13.43
C ILE A 282 -6.38 3.95 14.47
N MET A 283 -6.64 2.69 14.14
CA MET A 283 -7.34 1.75 15.02
C MET A 283 -6.51 1.33 16.24
N ALA A 284 -5.18 1.35 16.16
CA ALA A 284 -4.30 1.02 17.27
C ALA A 284 -4.13 2.17 18.25
N HIS A 285 -4.03 3.41 17.77
CA HIS A 285 -3.61 4.55 18.59
C HIS A 285 -4.70 5.61 18.82
N GLY A 286 -5.67 5.75 17.91
CA GLY A 286 -6.76 6.72 18.08
C GLY A 286 -7.56 6.46 19.35
N ASP A 287 -8.13 7.52 19.91
CA ASP A 287 -8.96 7.47 21.11
C ASP A 287 -10.28 8.24 20.93
N ASP A 288 -11.04 8.40 22.01
CA ASP A 288 -12.31 9.13 21.97
C ASP A 288 -12.13 10.66 21.90
N TYR A 289 -10.89 11.15 22.03
CA TYR A 289 -10.54 12.56 21.86
C TYR A 289 -10.03 12.88 20.45
N GLY A 290 -9.52 11.89 19.70
CA GLY A 290 -9.06 12.10 18.34
C GLY A 290 -7.97 11.16 17.87
N LEU A 291 -7.27 11.62 16.82
CA LEU A 291 -6.15 10.91 16.23
C LEU A 291 -4.91 11.02 17.11
N VAL A 292 -4.31 9.88 17.41
CA VAL A 292 -2.99 9.79 18.06
C VAL A 292 -2.01 9.15 17.09
N LEU A 293 -0.84 9.78 16.91
CA LEU A 293 0.19 9.30 16.00
C LEU A 293 1.50 9.06 16.73
N PRO A 294 2.20 7.95 16.44
CA PRO A 294 3.60 7.80 16.85
C PRO A 294 4.44 8.93 16.24
N PRO A 295 5.39 9.54 17.00
CA PRO A 295 6.20 10.65 16.51
C PRO A 295 6.93 10.35 15.19
N ALA A 296 7.36 9.11 14.99
CA ALA A 296 8.05 8.69 13.75
C ALA A 296 7.21 8.89 12.48
N LEU A 297 5.87 8.78 12.59
CA LEU A 297 4.95 8.91 11.46
C LEU A 297 4.12 10.19 11.49
N ALA A 298 4.22 11.00 12.54
CA ALA A 298 3.53 12.28 12.61
C ALA A 298 4.09 13.26 11.58
N PRO A 299 3.26 13.86 10.69
CA PRO A 299 3.72 14.89 9.75
C PRO A 299 4.29 16.12 10.46
N ILE A 300 3.68 16.47 11.59
CA ILE A 300 4.13 17.50 12.50
C ILE A 300 4.46 16.83 13.81
N GLN A 301 5.75 16.80 14.18
CA GLN A 301 6.22 16.12 15.39
C GLN A 301 6.12 17.01 16.61
N ILE A 302 6.29 18.31 16.44
CA ILE A 302 6.30 19.30 17.51
C ILE A 302 5.38 20.47 17.12
N VAL A 303 4.40 20.77 17.97
CA VAL A 303 3.55 21.95 17.82
C VAL A 303 3.86 22.92 18.94
N LEU A 304 4.22 24.15 18.58
CA LEU A 304 4.46 25.25 19.49
C LEU A 304 3.21 26.12 19.54
N VAL A 305 2.59 26.21 20.71
CA VAL A 305 1.37 27.01 20.92
C VAL A 305 1.70 28.23 21.73
N PRO A 306 1.55 29.47 21.17
CA PRO A 306 1.85 30.70 21.89
C PRO A 306 0.83 30.98 23.00
N ILE A 307 1.29 31.37 24.16
CA ILE A 307 0.46 31.84 25.27
C ILE A 307 0.91 33.25 25.62
N TYR A 308 0.03 34.22 25.45
CA TYR A 308 0.28 35.65 25.68
C TYR A 308 -0.97 36.37 26.17
N LYS A 309 -0.79 37.57 26.76
CA LYS A 309 -1.89 38.43 27.21
C LYS A 309 -1.92 39.77 26.50
N THR A 310 -0.81 40.24 25.98
CA THR A 310 -0.68 41.50 25.25
C THR A 310 0.00 41.31 23.90
N ASP A 311 -0.15 42.28 22.98
CA ASP A 311 0.47 42.24 21.66
C ASP A 311 2.02 42.29 21.74
N GLU A 312 2.57 42.98 22.74
CA GLU A 312 3.99 43.01 22.97
C GLU A 312 4.54 41.64 23.41
N GLU A 313 3.83 40.98 24.33
CA GLU A 313 4.13 39.59 24.74
C GLU A 313 4.02 38.65 23.55
N ARG A 314 2.97 38.77 22.71
CA ARG A 314 2.78 37.97 21.50
C ARG A 314 4.00 38.06 20.59
N ALA A 315 4.46 39.25 20.29
CA ALA A 315 5.61 39.45 19.40
C ALA A 315 6.89 38.76 19.96
N ALA A 316 7.16 38.90 21.27
CA ALA A 316 8.30 38.27 21.91
C ALA A 316 8.19 36.74 21.92
N VAL A 317 7.01 36.18 22.25
CA VAL A 317 6.77 34.73 22.28
C VAL A 317 6.93 34.13 20.87
N LEU A 318 6.34 34.75 19.85
CA LEU A 318 6.47 34.24 18.47
C LEU A 318 7.90 34.27 17.95
N ALA A 319 8.69 35.28 18.31
CA ALA A 319 10.13 35.37 17.94
C ALA A 319 10.93 34.21 18.55
N GLU A 320 10.66 33.89 19.83
CA GLU A 320 11.33 32.77 20.50
C GLU A 320 10.88 31.42 19.92
N MET A 321 9.58 31.26 19.59
CA MET A 321 9.07 30.07 18.96
C MET A 321 9.68 29.80 17.59
N GLU A 322 9.91 30.83 16.78
CA GLU A 322 10.61 30.68 15.50
C GLU A 322 12.07 30.23 15.69
N THR A 323 12.71 30.69 16.76
CA THR A 323 14.06 30.24 17.15
C THR A 323 14.06 28.77 17.54
N LEU A 324 13.11 28.35 18.40
CA LEU A 324 12.93 26.96 18.81
C LEU A 324 12.56 26.05 17.63
N LYS A 325 11.66 26.49 16.75
CA LYS A 325 11.28 25.75 15.54
C LYS A 325 12.51 25.45 14.69
N LYS A 326 13.34 26.45 14.39
CA LYS A 326 14.58 26.26 13.63
C LYS A 326 15.54 25.28 14.31
N ALA A 327 15.64 25.34 15.64
CA ALA A 327 16.46 24.40 16.40
C ALA A 327 15.97 22.96 16.29
N PHE A 328 14.65 22.71 16.37
CA PHE A 328 14.06 21.40 16.17
C PHE A 328 14.25 20.89 14.73
N GLU A 329 14.03 21.75 13.73
CA GLU A 329 14.23 21.41 12.32
C GLU A 329 15.71 21.06 12.03
N ALA A 330 16.66 21.74 12.66
CA ALA A 330 18.08 21.42 12.56
C ALA A 330 18.44 20.05 13.16
N LEU A 331 17.63 19.56 14.12
CA LEU A 331 17.74 18.21 14.69
C LEU A 331 16.96 17.15 13.87
N GLY A 332 16.35 17.53 12.74
CA GLY A 332 15.61 16.63 11.88
C GLY A 332 14.14 16.41 12.28
N HIS A 333 13.60 17.23 13.19
CA HIS A 333 12.20 17.14 13.61
C HIS A 333 11.35 18.18 12.90
N SER A 334 10.18 17.77 12.40
CA SER A 334 9.19 18.70 11.86
C SER A 334 8.50 19.47 12.99
N ALA A 335 8.53 20.80 12.92
CA ALA A 335 7.93 21.67 13.91
C ALA A 335 7.00 22.71 13.26
N LYS A 336 5.92 23.04 13.95
CA LYS A 336 4.94 24.07 13.54
C LYS A 336 4.64 25.00 14.70
N VAL A 337 4.62 26.31 14.42
CA VAL A 337 3.99 27.29 15.31
C VAL A 337 2.50 27.34 14.98
N ASP A 338 1.66 27.15 15.96
CA ASP A 338 0.21 27.29 15.84
C ASP A 338 -0.23 28.59 16.51
N ASP A 339 -0.34 29.63 15.72
CA ASP A 339 -0.66 31.00 16.13
C ASP A 339 -2.12 31.37 15.80
N ARG A 340 -2.97 30.37 15.53
CA ARG A 340 -4.40 30.57 15.31
C ARG A 340 -5.08 31.00 16.61
N ASP A 341 -5.98 31.98 16.50
CA ASP A 341 -6.82 32.48 17.59
C ASP A 341 -7.87 31.47 18.08
#